data_d704f70310e3f4a16b1d01db00e1b3df
#
_entry.id   d704f70310e3f4a16b1d01db00e1b3df
#
_cell.length_a   1.000
_cell.length_b   1.000
_cell.length_c   1.000
_cell.angle_alpha   90.00
_cell.angle_beta   90.00
_cell.angle_gamma   90.00
#
_symmetry.space_group_name_H-M   'P 1'
#
loop_
_entity.id
_entity.type
_entity.pdbx_description
1 polymer ?
#
loop_
_entity_poly.entity_id
_entity_poly.type
_entity_poly.pdbx_seq_one_letter_code
_entity_poly.pdbx_strand_id
1 'polypeptide(L)'
;MFALVDCNSFYASCERVFRPDLKNKPVVVLSNNDGCVVALSKEAKNLGIKMCDPWFKIEKEYKQKGGIAFSSNYELYADISSRIMDILEQLSPRVEIYSIDEAFLDLSGVSNCLDLDIFGRDCLETIKKWTGMPVRVGIGPTKTLAKVASFGAKKYPQTNGVVDLSSKDRQIKLMKLMPVEEVWGVGRKIHRHLNGIGIKNAYELSQLDLNFIRSKFNIVLAKTVRELRGEVCIDLEEEAPTKKQIVVSRTFNSRITNLKMLHEAVSDYAARALSLIHI
;
A
#
# COMPACT_ATOMS: atom_id res chain seq x y z
N MET A 1 12.34 -6.37 -15.44
CA MET A 1 12.48 -6.63 -13.98
C MET A 1 11.95 -5.43 -13.24
N PHE A 2 11.17 -5.62 -12.18
CA PHE A 2 10.53 -4.51 -11.44
C PHE A 2 10.89 -4.58 -9.96
N ALA A 3 11.10 -3.43 -9.32
CA ALA A 3 11.09 -3.32 -7.87
C ALA A 3 9.83 -2.56 -7.43
N LEU A 4 9.23 -2.99 -6.32
CA LEU A 4 8.23 -2.24 -5.58
C LEU A 4 8.86 -1.73 -4.30
N VAL A 5 8.90 -0.43 -4.14
CA VAL A 5 9.26 0.24 -2.88
C VAL A 5 7.99 0.64 -2.16
N ASP A 6 7.86 0.24 -0.90
CA ASP A 6 6.65 0.43 -0.09
C ASP A 6 7.03 0.96 1.30
N CYS A 7 6.43 2.06 1.70
CA CYS A 7 6.71 2.71 2.98
C CYS A 7 5.96 2.02 4.13
N ASN A 8 6.71 1.65 5.18
CA ASN A 8 6.14 0.94 6.31
C ASN A 8 5.23 1.84 7.14
N SER A 9 3.93 1.51 7.24
CA SER A 9 2.96 2.27 8.05
C SER A 9 3.03 3.78 7.79
N PHE A 10 2.96 4.19 6.53
CA PHE A 10 3.39 5.48 6.00
C PHE A 10 2.99 6.68 6.87
N TYR A 11 1.71 6.96 7.07
CA TYR A 11 1.28 8.13 7.84
C TYR A 11 1.80 8.12 9.28
N ALA A 12 1.76 6.96 9.96
CA ALA A 12 2.28 6.85 11.32
C ALA A 12 3.81 7.02 11.37
N SER A 13 4.51 6.64 10.31
CA SER A 13 5.96 6.87 10.19
C SER A 13 6.28 8.33 9.90
N CYS A 14 5.51 9.03 9.06
CA CYS A 14 5.66 10.47 8.83
C CYS A 14 5.57 11.27 10.15
N GLU A 15 4.58 10.95 11.00
CA GLU A 15 4.46 11.61 12.32
C GLU A 15 5.68 11.33 13.22
N ARG A 16 6.29 10.16 13.10
CA ARG A 16 7.46 9.78 13.90
C ARG A 16 8.77 10.41 13.45
N VAL A 17 8.90 10.76 12.16
CA VAL A 17 10.14 11.37 11.63
C VAL A 17 10.54 12.61 12.44
N PHE A 18 9.58 13.46 12.80
CA PHE A 18 9.80 14.69 13.56
C PHE A 18 9.64 14.53 15.08
N ARG A 19 9.31 13.33 15.53
CA ARG A 19 9.02 13.00 16.93
C ARG A 19 9.80 11.76 17.37
N PRO A 20 11.14 11.87 17.58
CA PRO A 20 11.96 10.74 18.03
C PRO A 20 11.51 10.12 19.35
N ASP A 21 10.83 10.90 20.19
CA ASP A 21 10.21 10.44 21.45
C ASP A 21 9.10 9.41 21.24
N LEU A 22 8.57 9.29 20.02
CA LEU A 22 7.56 8.30 19.64
C LEU A 22 8.13 6.97 19.14
N LYS A 23 9.44 6.83 19.12
CA LYS A 23 10.09 5.57 18.78
C LYS A 23 9.59 4.47 19.72
N ASN A 24 9.13 3.35 19.15
CA ASN A 24 8.56 2.20 19.84
C ASN A 24 7.25 2.48 20.64
N LYS A 25 6.62 3.64 20.48
CA LYS A 25 5.29 3.91 21.07
C LYS A 25 4.17 3.52 20.10
N PRO A 26 2.99 3.10 20.60
CA PRO A 26 1.84 2.87 19.74
C PRO A 26 1.34 4.19 19.15
N VAL A 27 1.36 4.31 17.82
CA VAL A 27 0.90 5.49 17.09
C VAL A 27 -0.19 5.09 16.12
N VAL A 28 -1.29 5.84 16.11
CA VAL A 28 -2.33 5.77 15.09
C VAL A 28 -2.54 7.12 14.45
N VAL A 29 -2.93 7.13 13.19
CA VAL A 29 -3.42 8.32 12.49
C VAL A 29 -4.89 8.11 12.19
N LEU A 30 -5.68 9.13 12.45
CA LEU A 30 -7.13 9.13 12.29
C LEU A 30 -7.53 9.69 10.93
N SER A 31 -8.72 9.35 10.48
CA SER A 31 -9.30 9.91 9.26
C SER A 31 -9.51 11.43 9.38
N ASN A 32 -9.78 12.11 8.27
CA ASN A 32 -9.94 13.56 8.20
C ASN A 32 -10.97 14.15 9.20
N ASN A 33 -11.84 13.34 9.77
CA ASN A 33 -12.84 13.75 10.80
C ASN A 33 -12.57 13.09 12.16
N ASP A 34 -11.39 12.54 12.37
CA ASP A 34 -11.04 11.74 13.55
C ASP A 34 -12.01 10.59 13.86
N GLY A 35 -12.76 10.14 12.85
CA GLY A 35 -13.80 9.13 13.02
C GLY A 35 -13.28 7.70 13.14
N CYS A 36 -12.22 7.36 12.45
CA CYS A 36 -11.65 6.01 12.43
C CYS A 36 -10.14 6.01 12.19
N VAL A 37 -9.50 4.89 12.50
CA VAL A 37 -8.06 4.68 12.28
C VAL A 37 -7.78 4.43 10.80
N VAL A 38 -6.91 5.24 10.17
CA VAL A 38 -6.49 5.08 8.77
C VAL A 38 -5.03 4.66 8.62
N ALA A 39 -4.21 4.82 9.65
CA ALA A 39 -2.86 4.24 9.69
C ALA A 39 -2.49 3.89 11.12
N LEU A 40 -1.64 2.88 11.27
CA LEU A 40 -1.22 2.40 12.58
C LEU A 40 0.19 1.81 12.54
N SER A 41 0.95 2.11 13.58
CA SER A 41 2.29 1.56 13.77
C SER A 41 2.25 0.08 14.15
N LYS A 42 3.39 -0.59 14.09
CA LYS A 42 3.52 -2.00 14.50
C LYS A 42 3.09 -2.19 15.97
N GLU A 43 3.45 -1.27 16.83
CA GLU A 43 3.12 -1.29 18.26
C GLU A 43 1.60 -1.16 18.49
N ALA A 44 0.93 -0.29 17.71
CA ALA A 44 -0.53 -0.17 17.76
C ALA A 44 -1.23 -1.44 17.27
N LYS A 45 -0.70 -2.09 16.21
CA LYS A 45 -1.17 -3.42 15.76
C LYS A 45 -1.05 -4.47 16.86
N ASN A 46 0.07 -4.46 17.59
CA ASN A 46 0.30 -5.41 18.69
C ASN A 46 -0.67 -5.20 19.87
N LEU A 47 -1.23 -4.00 20.04
CA LEU A 47 -2.31 -3.73 20.99
C LEU A 47 -3.70 -4.18 20.49
N GLY A 48 -3.78 -4.80 19.30
CA GLY A 48 -5.02 -5.30 18.74
C GLY A 48 -5.82 -4.27 17.93
N ILE A 49 -5.30 -3.05 17.74
CA ILE A 49 -5.96 -2.02 16.93
C ILE A 49 -5.95 -2.43 15.46
N LYS A 50 -7.07 -2.19 14.76
CA LYS A 50 -7.25 -2.53 13.34
C LYS A 50 -7.53 -1.27 12.50
N MET A 51 -7.24 -1.39 11.21
CA MET A 51 -7.68 -0.39 10.23
C MET A 51 -9.20 -0.24 10.27
N CYS A 52 -9.67 0.98 10.13
CA CYS A 52 -11.08 1.37 10.18
C CYS A 52 -11.75 1.17 11.54
N ASP A 53 -11.03 0.88 12.61
CA ASP A 53 -11.62 0.87 13.95
C ASP A 53 -12.22 2.26 14.27
N PRO A 54 -13.48 2.34 14.72
CA PRO A 54 -14.10 3.60 15.11
C PRO A 54 -13.38 4.20 16.33
N TRP A 55 -12.81 5.40 16.17
CA TRP A 55 -11.95 6.01 17.19
C TRP A 55 -12.64 6.16 18.55
N PHE A 56 -13.90 6.63 18.56
CA PHE A 56 -14.67 6.83 19.79
C PHE A 56 -14.82 5.55 20.64
N LYS A 57 -14.71 4.37 20.02
CA LYS A 57 -14.82 3.09 20.75
C LYS A 57 -13.52 2.68 21.43
N ILE A 58 -12.37 3.04 20.86
CA ILE A 58 -11.07 2.54 21.29
C ILE A 58 -10.23 3.59 22.00
N GLU A 59 -10.55 4.87 21.88
CA GLU A 59 -9.76 6.01 22.36
C GLU A 59 -9.34 5.88 23.81
N LYS A 60 -10.30 5.65 24.72
CA LYS A 60 -10.05 5.60 26.16
C LYS A 60 -9.05 4.50 26.54
N GLU A 61 -9.30 3.28 26.07
CA GLU A 61 -8.44 2.14 26.32
C GLU A 61 -7.05 2.31 25.66
N TYR A 62 -7.03 2.81 24.43
CA TYR A 62 -5.81 3.04 23.68
C TYR A 62 -4.88 4.06 24.37
N LYS A 63 -5.44 5.20 24.84
CA LYS A 63 -4.69 6.21 25.61
C LYS A 63 -4.17 5.66 26.93
N GLN A 64 -4.97 4.86 27.64
CA GLN A 64 -4.53 4.21 28.90
C GLN A 64 -3.35 3.26 28.69
N LYS A 65 -3.23 2.65 27.52
CA LYS A 65 -2.09 1.80 27.12
C LYS A 65 -0.90 2.60 26.59
N GLY A 66 -0.90 3.93 26.74
CA GLY A 66 0.17 4.81 26.26
C GLY A 66 0.15 5.06 24.75
N GLY A 67 -0.96 4.77 24.09
CA GLY A 67 -1.15 5.03 22.68
C GLY A 67 -1.33 6.51 22.37
N ILE A 68 -0.77 6.94 21.23
CA ILE A 68 -0.80 8.31 20.74
C ILE A 68 -1.56 8.35 19.41
N ALA A 69 -2.50 9.28 19.29
CA ALA A 69 -3.28 9.49 18.08
C ALA A 69 -2.99 10.86 17.47
N PHE A 70 -2.90 10.90 16.16
CA PHE A 70 -2.78 12.10 15.35
C PHE A 70 -3.98 12.22 14.43
N SER A 71 -4.48 13.43 14.23
CA SER A 71 -5.35 13.75 13.09
C SER A 71 -4.53 13.68 11.79
N SER A 72 -5.17 13.42 10.66
CA SER A 72 -4.49 13.38 9.36
C SER A 72 -3.84 14.71 9.01
N ASN A 73 -2.56 14.68 8.64
CA ASN A 73 -1.80 15.82 8.10
C ASN A 73 -1.39 15.50 6.67
N TYR A 74 -2.34 15.63 5.73
CA TYR A 74 -2.11 15.26 4.33
C TYR A 74 -1.02 16.09 3.64
N GLU A 75 -0.80 17.33 4.08
CA GLU A 75 0.27 18.19 3.55
C GLU A 75 1.64 17.61 3.91
N LEU A 76 1.85 17.24 5.16
CA LEU A 76 3.07 16.55 5.60
C LEU A 76 3.27 15.23 4.83
N TYR A 77 2.21 14.44 4.66
CA TYR A 77 2.32 13.13 4.00
C TYR A 77 2.64 13.29 2.51
N ALA A 78 2.06 14.29 1.86
CA ALA A 78 2.37 14.61 0.46
C ALA A 78 3.82 15.08 0.29
N ASP A 79 4.33 15.95 1.18
CA ASP A 79 5.73 16.42 1.15
C ASP A 79 6.72 15.25 1.33
N ILE A 80 6.51 14.40 2.34
CA ILE A 80 7.37 13.23 2.55
C ILE A 80 7.30 12.26 1.38
N SER A 81 6.11 12.02 0.82
CA SER A 81 5.94 11.19 -0.38
C SER A 81 6.73 11.76 -1.54
N SER A 82 6.58 13.05 -1.86
CA SER A 82 7.32 13.70 -2.95
C SER A 82 8.84 13.51 -2.80
N ARG A 83 9.38 13.75 -1.61
CA ARG A 83 10.82 13.56 -1.34
C ARG A 83 11.27 12.11 -1.57
N ILE A 84 10.44 11.13 -1.22
CA ILE A 84 10.76 9.72 -1.48
C ILE A 84 10.73 9.44 -2.98
N MET A 85 9.72 9.94 -3.70
CA MET A 85 9.61 9.74 -5.15
C MET A 85 10.78 10.40 -5.90
N ASP A 86 11.20 11.62 -5.50
CA ASP A 86 12.38 12.30 -6.04
C ASP A 86 13.68 11.47 -5.85
N ILE A 87 13.81 10.77 -4.73
CA ILE A 87 14.94 9.86 -4.50
C ILE A 87 14.84 8.65 -5.44
N LEU A 88 13.66 8.08 -5.61
CA LEU A 88 13.45 6.90 -6.47
C LEU A 88 13.71 7.20 -7.94
N GLU A 89 13.38 8.41 -8.40
CA GLU A 89 13.68 8.89 -9.76
C GLU A 89 15.19 9.02 -10.02
N GLN A 90 16.00 9.24 -8.97
CA GLN A 90 17.45 9.23 -9.09
C GLN A 90 18.05 7.80 -9.15
N LEU A 91 17.31 6.80 -8.65
CA LEU A 91 17.75 5.41 -8.59
C LEU A 91 17.33 4.56 -9.78
N SER A 92 16.30 4.99 -10.51
CA SER A 92 15.78 4.27 -11.69
C SER A 92 15.34 5.24 -12.78
N PRO A 93 15.62 4.95 -14.06
CA PRO A 93 15.23 5.81 -15.17
C PRO A 93 13.72 5.87 -15.41
N ARG A 94 12.96 4.88 -14.91
CA ARG A 94 11.50 4.80 -15.07
C ARG A 94 10.87 4.45 -13.74
N VAL A 95 10.00 5.35 -13.26
CA VAL A 95 9.29 5.22 -11.97
C VAL A 95 7.80 5.39 -12.21
N GLU A 96 7.00 4.48 -11.68
CA GLU A 96 5.54 4.64 -11.57
C GLU A 96 5.19 4.94 -10.13
N ILE A 97 4.66 6.11 -9.85
CA ILE A 97 4.07 6.46 -8.55
C ILE A 97 2.71 5.78 -8.46
N TYR A 98 2.68 4.60 -7.82
CA TYR A 98 1.46 3.80 -7.71
C TYR A 98 0.49 4.32 -6.65
N SER A 99 1.03 4.83 -5.54
CA SER A 99 0.26 5.46 -4.46
C SER A 99 1.13 6.47 -3.70
N ILE A 100 0.58 7.10 -2.67
CA ILE A 100 1.33 8.04 -1.80
C ILE A 100 2.49 7.37 -1.06
N ASP A 101 2.46 6.04 -0.90
CA ASP A 101 3.42 5.25 -0.13
C ASP A 101 4.08 4.11 -0.90
N GLU A 102 3.73 3.92 -2.17
CA GLU A 102 4.26 2.85 -3.02
C GLU A 102 4.67 3.37 -4.40
N ALA A 103 5.83 2.92 -4.91
CA ALA A 103 6.26 3.15 -6.28
C ALA A 103 6.89 1.90 -6.90
N PHE A 104 6.65 1.71 -8.20
CA PHE A 104 7.35 0.70 -9.00
C PHE A 104 8.53 1.32 -9.74
N LEU A 105 9.65 0.62 -9.76
CA LEU A 105 10.86 0.97 -10.50
C LEU A 105 11.09 -0.05 -11.62
N ASP A 106 11.49 0.42 -12.80
CA ASP A 106 11.99 -0.46 -13.86
C ASP A 106 13.48 -0.73 -13.63
N LEU A 107 13.82 -1.97 -13.36
CA LEU A 107 15.19 -2.42 -13.20
C LEU A 107 15.75 -3.08 -14.48
N SER A 108 15.13 -2.85 -15.64
CA SER A 108 15.64 -3.33 -16.93
C SER A 108 17.00 -2.67 -17.21
N GLY A 109 18.01 -3.51 -17.39
CA GLY A 109 19.40 -3.06 -17.52
C GLY A 109 20.18 -2.98 -16.20
N VAL A 110 19.54 -2.61 -15.08
CA VAL A 110 20.20 -2.60 -13.76
C VAL A 110 20.60 -4.01 -13.33
N SER A 111 19.72 -4.98 -13.56
CA SER A 111 19.97 -6.40 -13.26
C SER A 111 21.16 -7.02 -13.97
N ASN A 112 21.68 -6.38 -15.02
CA ASN A 112 22.88 -6.83 -15.74
C ASN A 112 24.18 -6.29 -15.14
N CYS A 113 24.08 -5.24 -14.31
CA CYS A 113 25.22 -4.50 -13.78
C CYS A 113 25.38 -4.64 -12.25
N LEU A 114 24.26 -4.86 -11.54
CA LEU A 114 24.23 -4.90 -10.08
C LEU A 114 23.47 -6.13 -9.58
N ASP A 115 23.89 -6.63 -8.40
CA ASP A 115 23.10 -7.56 -7.61
C ASP A 115 21.84 -6.88 -7.11
N LEU A 116 20.69 -7.50 -7.36
CA LEU A 116 19.38 -6.91 -7.05
C LEU A 116 19.11 -6.82 -5.54
N ASP A 117 19.66 -7.73 -4.73
CA ASP A 117 19.56 -7.65 -3.27
C ASP A 117 20.37 -6.45 -2.74
N ILE A 118 21.58 -6.22 -3.30
CA ILE A 118 22.41 -5.03 -2.98
C ILE A 118 21.65 -3.76 -3.38
N PHE A 119 21.12 -3.68 -4.60
CA PHE A 119 20.30 -2.53 -5.03
C PHE A 119 19.14 -2.24 -4.08
N GLY A 120 18.40 -3.29 -3.69
CA GLY A 120 17.28 -3.13 -2.77
C GLY A 120 17.70 -2.61 -1.39
N ARG A 121 18.85 -3.03 -0.87
CA ARG A 121 19.41 -2.54 0.40
C ARG A 121 19.88 -1.10 0.31
N ASP A 122 20.60 -0.76 -0.75
CA ASP A 122 21.07 0.61 -0.99
C ASP A 122 19.89 1.59 -1.13
N CYS A 123 18.83 1.17 -1.83
CA CYS A 123 17.58 1.94 -1.94
C CYS A 123 16.95 2.18 -0.55
N LEU A 124 16.80 1.13 0.26
CA LEU A 124 16.25 1.19 1.60
C LEU A 124 17.08 2.12 2.52
N GLU A 125 18.41 1.98 2.50
CA GLU A 125 19.32 2.79 3.31
C GLU A 125 19.33 4.24 2.88
N THR A 126 19.32 4.53 1.58
CA THR A 126 19.29 5.88 1.03
C THR A 126 18.02 6.61 1.45
N ILE A 127 16.85 6.00 1.25
CA ILE A 127 15.57 6.61 1.66
C ILE A 127 15.56 6.86 3.17
N LYS A 128 15.96 5.86 3.95
CA LYS A 128 16.02 5.99 5.42
C LYS A 128 16.98 7.09 5.88
N LYS A 129 18.15 7.20 5.25
CA LYS A 129 19.15 8.22 5.56
C LYS A 129 18.67 9.63 5.27
N TRP A 130 18.00 9.83 4.14
CA TRP A 130 17.61 11.16 3.67
C TRP A 130 16.26 11.63 4.20
N THR A 131 15.32 10.72 4.43
CA THR A 131 13.96 11.05 4.87
C THR A 131 13.60 10.57 6.28
N GLY A 132 14.38 9.67 6.85
CA GLY A 132 14.03 8.97 8.09
C GLY A 132 12.96 7.90 7.94
N MET A 133 12.43 7.69 6.72
CA MET A 133 11.31 6.79 6.47
C MET A 133 11.76 5.33 6.35
N PRO A 134 11.12 4.42 7.08
CA PRO A 134 11.36 2.98 6.90
C PRO A 134 10.59 2.47 5.67
N VAL A 135 11.30 1.88 4.74
CA VAL A 135 10.70 1.27 3.54
C VAL A 135 11.03 -0.22 3.45
N ARG A 136 10.40 -0.92 2.54
CA ARG A 136 10.75 -2.26 2.09
C ARG A 136 10.79 -2.31 0.58
N VAL A 137 11.56 -3.25 0.04
CA VAL A 137 11.76 -3.42 -1.39
C VAL A 137 11.46 -4.85 -1.78
N GLY A 138 10.52 -5.02 -2.70
CA GLY A 138 10.19 -6.31 -3.30
C GLY A 138 10.56 -6.32 -4.78
N ILE A 139 11.40 -7.25 -5.21
CA ILE A 139 11.91 -7.33 -6.59
C ILE A 139 11.36 -8.58 -7.27
N GLY A 140 10.92 -8.44 -8.51
CA GLY A 140 10.41 -9.56 -9.30
C GLY A 140 10.35 -9.30 -10.81
N PRO A 141 10.23 -10.36 -11.62
CA PRO A 141 10.14 -10.22 -13.08
C PRO A 141 8.92 -9.47 -13.58
N THR A 142 7.85 -9.41 -12.77
CA THR A 142 6.60 -8.71 -13.08
C THR A 142 6.17 -7.84 -11.91
N LYS A 143 5.28 -6.87 -12.13
CA LYS A 143 4.73 -6.01 -11.05
C LYS A 143 4.01 -6.85 -9.99
N THR A 144 3.26 -7.88 -10.39
CA THR A 144 2.59 -8.79 -9.44
C THR A 144 3.60 -9.59 -8.61
N LEU A 145 4.69 -10.08 -9.20
CA LEU A 145 5.74 -10.78 -8.46
C LEU A 145 6.53 -9.84 -7.55
N ALA A 146 6.72 -8.57 -7.94
CA ALA A 146 7.29 -7.55 -7.05
C ALA A 146 6.38 -7.30 -5.82
N LYS A 147 5.05 -7.32 -5.98
CA LYS A 147 4.10 -7.27 -4.84
C LYS A 147 4.15 -8.55 -3.98
N VAL A 148 4.32 -9.73 -4.57
CA VAL A 148 4.58 -10.98 -3.82
C VAL A 148 5.87 -10.86 -3.01
N ALA A 149 6.94 -10.30 -3.59
CA ALA A 149 8.21 -10.05 -2.91
C ALA A 149 8.03 -9.06 -1.74
N SER A 150 7.30 -7.96 -1.94
CA SER A 150 6.98 -6.98 -0.88
C SER A 150 6.17 -7.62 0.26
N PHE A 151 5.22 -8.52 -0.04
CA PHE A 151 4.55 -9.33 0.99
C PHE A 151 5.57 -10.13 1.81
N GLY A 152 6.53 -10.80 1.17
CA GLY A 152 7.61 -11.53 1.84
C GLY A 152 8.46 -10.64 2.73
N ALA A 153 8.88 -9.47 2.22
CA ALA A 153 9.66 -8.47 2.96
C ALA A 153 8.91 -7.95 4.21
N LYS A 154 7.58 -7.83 4.13
CA LYS A 154 6.73 -7.44 5.25
C LYS A 154 6.53 -8.54 6.29
N LYS A 155 6.35 -9.78 5.82
CA LYS A 155 5.95 -10.92 6.65
C LYS A 155 7.13 -11.53 7.41
N TYR A 156 8.32 -11.56 6.81
CA TYR A 156 9.48 -12.29 7.30
C TYR A 156 10.61 -11.35 7.69
N PRO A 157 10.82 -11.08 9.02
CA PRO A 157 11.85 -10.14 9.51
C PRO A 157 13.27 -10.49 9.07
N GLN A 158 13.57 -11.78 8.86
CA GLN A 158 14.89 -12.25 8.41
C GLN A 158 15.29 -11.74 7.03
N THR A 159 14.37 -11.20 6.24
CA THR A 159 14.64 -10.57 4.94
C THR A 159 15.28 -9.18 5.07
N ASN A 160 15.24 -8.60 6.28
CA ASN A 160 15.69 -7.23 6.55
C ASN A 160 15.04 -6.19 5.59
N GLY A 161 13.79 -6.43 5.19
CA GLY A 161 13.00 -5.53 4.36
C GLY A 161 13.26 -5.62 2.85
N VAL A 162 14.12 -6.54 2.39
CA VAL A 162 14.38 -6.76 0.94
C VAL A 162 14.12 -8.21 0.57
N VAL A 163 13.39 -8.42 -0.53
CA VAL A 163 13.18 -9.75 -1.12
C VAL A 163 13.34 -9.66 -2.63
N ASP A 164 14.27 -10.44 -3.15
CA ASP A 164 14.46 -10.65 -4.58
C ASP A 164 13.86 -11.99 -5.02
N LEU A 165 12.95 -11.96 -6.00
CA LEU A 165 12.29 -13.08 -6.65
C LEU A 165 12.73 -13.25 -8.12
N SER A 166 13.95 -12.91 -8.48
CA SER A 166 14.51 -13.23 -9.81
C SER A 166 14.54 -14.74 -10.08
N SER A 167 14.82 -15.54 -9.03
CA SER A 167 14.82 -17.01 -9.11
C SER A 167 13.42 -17.61 -9.09
N LYS A 168 13.13 -18.52 -10.03
CA LYS A 168 11.85 -19.23 -10.13
C LYS A 168 11.54 -20.06 -8.89
N ASP A 169 12.52 -20.69 -8.29
CA ASP A 169 12.35 -21.49 -7.07
C ASP A 169 11.94 -20.61 -5.88
N ARG A 170 12.54 -19.43 -5.75
CA ARG A 170 12.17 -18.45 -4.72
C ARG A 170 10.74 -17.94 -4.95
N GLN A 171 10.34 -17.68 -6.20
CA GLN A 171 8.96 -17.31 -6.55
C GLN A 171 7.96 -18.38 -6.08
N ILE A 172 8.17 -19.64 -6.47
CA ILE A 172 7.29 -20.76 -6.13
C ILE A 172 7.21 -20.94 -4.61
N LYS A 173 8.36 -20.90 -3.93
CA LYS A 173 8.42 -21.04 -2.47
C LYS A 173 7.58 -19.95 -1.77
N LEU A 174 7.74 -18.70 -2.16
CA LEU A 174 7.02 -17.59 -1.51
C LEU A 174 5.53 -17.58 -1.90
N MET A 175 5.19 -17.87 -3.15
CA MET A 175 3.78 -17.98 -3.58
C MET A 175 3.01 -19.09 -2.84
N LYS A 176 3.65 -20.21 -2.48
CA LYS A 176 3.03 -21.25 -1.64
C LYS A 176 2.74 -20.78 -0.21
N LEU A 177 3.50 -19.81 0.30
CA LEU A 177 3.33 -19.24 1.64
C LEU A 177 2.40 -18.03 1.68
N MET A 178 2.08 -17.45 0.51
CA MET A 178 1.23 -16.26 0.40
C MET A 178 -0.23 -16.66 0.26
N PRO A 179 -1.11 -16.32 1.23
CA PRO A 179 -2.54 -16.56 1.12
C PRO A 179 -3.13 -15.88 -0.12
N VAL A 180 -4.14 -16.52 -0.74
CA VAL A 180 -4.70 -16.03 -2.00
C VAL A 180 -5.38 -14.67 -1.88
N GLU A 181 -5.91 -14.32 -0.71
CA GLU A 181 -6.50 -13.00 -0.41
C GLU A 181 -5.49 -11.85 -0.40
N GLU A 182 -4.21 -12.16 -0.21
CA GLU A 182 -3.12 -11.16 -0.22
C GLU A 182 -2.60 -10.91 -1.66
N VAL A 183 -3.07 -11.67 -2.66
CA VAL A 183 -2.66 -11.48 -4.06
C VAL A 183 -3.30 -10.22 -4.62
N TRP A 184 -2.48 -9.40 -5.28
CA TRP A 184 -2.91 -8.18 -5.93
C TRP A 184 -4.05 -8.42 -6.93
N GLY A 185 -5.18 -7.72 -6.75
CA GLY A 185 -6.39 -7.89 -7.55
C GLY A 185 -7.39 -8.92 -7.00
N VAL A 186 -7.05 -9.64 -5.91
CA VAL A 186 -7.97 -10.57 -5.25
C VAL A 186 -8.74 -9.87 -4.12
N GLY A 187 -9.88 -9.30 -4.45
CA GLY A 187 -10.79 -8.69 -3.46
C GLY A 187 -11.69 -9.74 -2.78
N ARG A 188 -12.44 -9.32 -1.75
CA ARG A 188 -13.30 -10.20 -0.92
C ARG A 188 -14.24 -11.13 -1.70
N LYS A 189 -14.81 -10.68 -2.83
CA LYS A 189 -15.70 -11.52 -3.65
C LYS A 189 -14.92 -12.62 -4.36
N ILE A 190 -13.78 -12.26 -4.97
CA ILE A 190 -12.91 -13.21 -5.68
C ILE A 190 -12.34 -14.22 -4.69
N HIS A 191 -11.84 -13.76 -3.54
CA HIS A 191 -11.33 -14.64 -2.48
C HIS A 191 -12.35 -15.68 -2.04
N ARG A 192 -13.61 -15.29 -1.74
CA ARG A 192 -14.67 -16.25 -1.37
C ARG A 192 -14.91 -17.31 -2.45
N HIS A 193 -14.89 -16.91 -3.70
CA HIS A 193 -15.10 -17.83 -4.82
C HIS A 193 -13.91 -18.79 -5.00
N LEU A 194 -12.67 -18.26 -4.94
CA LEU A 194 -11.44 -19.08 -5.00
C LEU A 194 -11.38 -20.09 -3.85
N ASN A 195 -11.69 -19.68 -2.63
CA ASN A 195 -11.79 -20.59 -1.49
C ASN A 195 -12.86 -21.68 -1.68
N GLY A 196 -13.99 -21.34 -2.28
CA GLY A 196 -15.07 -22.31 -2.59
C GLY A 196 -14.65 -23.43 -3.57
N ILE A 197 -13.64 -23.16 -4.41
CA ILE A 197 -13.04 -24.14 -5.32
C ILE A 197 -11.70 -24.69 -4.84
N GLY A 198 -11.34 -24.45 -3.56
CA GLY A 198 -10.18 -25.04 -2.90
C GLY A 198 -8.85 -24.30 -3.11
N ILE A 199 -8.83 -23.12 -3.74
CA ILE A 199 -7.61 -22.33 -3.97
C ILE A 199 -7.29 -21.49 -2.73
N LYS A 200 -6.15 -21.75 -2.10
CA LYS A 200 -5.77 -21.16 -0.81
C LYS A 200 -4.57 -20.22 -0.87
N ASN A 201 -3.69 -20.35 -1.87
CA ASN A 201 -2.45 -19.58 -1.96
C ASN A 201 -2.19 -19.08 -3.39
N ALA A 202 -1.23 -18.17 -3.52
CA ALA A 202 -0.86 -17.54 -4.79
C ALA A 202 -0.33 -18.57 -5.81
N TYR A 203 0.35 -19.63 -5.35
CA TYR A 203 0.86 -20.67 -6.25
C TYR A 203 -0.29 -21.46 -6.87
N GLU A 204 -1.25 -21.92 -6.08
CA GLU A 204 -2.44 -22.62 -6.59
C GLU A 204 -3.22 -21.76 -7.56
N LEU A 205 -3.39 -20.46 -7.26
CA LEU A 205 -4.00 -19.49 -8.19
C LEU A 205 -3.22 -19.43 -9.53
N SER A 206 -1.89 -19.40 -9.48
CA SER A 206 -1.05 -19.37 -10.68
C SER A 206 -1.18 -20.60 -11.58
N GLN A 207 -1.66 -21.73 -11.07
CA GLN A 207 -1.82 -22.98 -11.81
C GLN A 207 -3.19 -23.11 -12.52
N LEU A 208 -4.15 -22.23 -12.21
CA LEU A 208 -5.50 -22.33 -12.81
C LEU A 208 -5.50 -22.04 -14.31
N ASP A 209 -6.38 -22.73 -15.02
CA ASP A 209 -6.59 -22.50 -16.46
C ASP A 209 -7.06 -21.06 -16.73
N LEU A 210 -6.47 -20.40 -17.73
CA LEU A 210 -6.76 -19.00 -18.05
C LEU A 210 -8.16 -18.78 -18.65
N ASN A 211 -8.69 -19.77 -19.40
CA ASN A 211 -10.02 -19.69 -19.95
C ASN A 211 -11.07 -19.83 -18.85
N PHE A 212 -10.81 -20.71 -17.90
CA PHE A 212 -11.62 -20.82 -16.68
C PHE A 212 -11.66 -19.48 -15.93
N ILE A 213 -10.50 -18.86 -15.70
CA ILE A 213 -10.42 -17.56 -14.99
C ILE A 213 -11.17 -16.47 -15.73
N ARG A 214 -11.00 -16.36 -17.05
CA ARG A 214 -11.70 -15.37 -17.87
C ARG A 214 -13.24 -15.54 -17.83
N SER A 215 -13.72 -16.79 -17.88
CA SER A 215 -15.15 -17.11 -17.89
C SER A 215 -15.82 -16.93 -16.54
N LYS A 216 -15.13 -17.25 -15.44
CA LYS A 216 -15.70 -17.27 -14.07
C LYS A 216 -15.43 -15.98 -13.29
N PHE A 217 -14.39 -15.25 -13.63
CA PHE A 217 -13.99 -14.03 -12.94
C PHE A 217 -13.92 -12.84 -13.94
N ASN A 218 -12.72 -12.44 -14.34
CA ASN A 218 -12.54 -11.34 -15.29
C ASN A 218 -11.14 -11.36 -15.92
N ILE A 219 -10.94 -10.48 -16.91
CA ILE A 219 -9.67 -10.34 -17.62
C ILE A 219 -8.56 -9.79 -16.71
N VAL A 220 -8.88 -8.99 -15.69
CA VAL A 220 -7.89 -8.42 -14.77
C VAL A 220 -7.24 -9.53 -13.96
N LEU A 221 -8.04 -10.46 -13.38
CA LEU A 221 -7.49 -11.60 -12.66
C LEU A 221 -6.68 -12.52 -13.58
N ALA A 222 -7.10 -12.68 -14.85
CA ALA A 222 -6.33 -13.45 -15.82
C ALA A 222 -4.95 -12.83 -16.09
N LYS A 223 -4.84 -11.49 -16.17
CA LYS A 223 -3.55 -10.80 -16.26
C LYS A 223 -2.71 -11.05 -15.00
N THR A 224 -3.29 -10.92 -13.79
CA THR A 224 -2.61 -11.22 -12.53
C THR A 224 -2.04 -12.65 -12.52
N VAL A 225 -2.82 -13.64 -12.99
CA VAL A 225 -2.34 -15.04 -13.06
C VAL A 225 -1.18 -15.20 -14.05
N ARG A 226 -1.22 -14.53 -15.21
CA ARG A 226 -0.09 -14.55 -16.16
C ARG A 226 1.15 -13.91 -15.54
N GLU A 227 1.00 -12.81 -14.83
CA GLU A 227 2.10 -12.15 -14.11
C GLU A 227 2.70 -13.04 -13.01
N LEU A 228 1.89 -13.77 -12.25
CA LEU A 228 2.38 -14.77 -11.28
C LEU A 228 3.21 -15.90 -11.94
N ARG A 229 2.97 -16.16 -13.23
CA ARG A 229 3.76 -17.11 -14.04
C ARG A 229 5.06 -16.52 -14.56
N GLY A 230 5.23 -15.20 -14.46
CA GLY A 230 6.39 -14.44 -14.93
C GLY A 230 6.19 -13.79 -16.31
N GLU A 231 4.96 -13.77 -16.84
CA GLU A 231 4.65 -13.08 -18.10
C GLU A 231 4.28 -11.62 -17.80
N VAL A 232 5.05 -10.66 -18.31
CA VAL A 232 4.76 -9.22 -18.16
C VAL A 232 3.48 -8.88 -18.93
N CYS A 233 2.45 -8.45 -18.20
CA CYS A 233 1.14 -8.08 -18.75
C CYS A 233 0.66 -6.70 -18.30
N ILE A 234 1.38 -6.08 -17.37
CA ILE A 234 1.10 -4.77 -16.79
C ILE A 234 2.38 -3.96 -16.88
N ASP A 235 2.41 -3.01 -17.81
CA ASP A 235 3.54 -2.09 -17.96
C ASP A 235 3.53 -1.00 -16.87
N LEU A 236 4.63 -0.23 -16.78
CA LEU A 236 4.69 0.95 -15.95
C LEU A 236 3.82 2.08 -16.54
N GLU A 237 3.00 2.69 -15.70
CA GLU A 237 2.24 3.90 -15.99
C GLU A 237 3.01 5.11 -15.44
N GLU A 238 3.89 5.70 -16.27
CA GLU A 238 4.74 6.85 -15.88
C GLU A 238 3.92 8.14 -15.74
N GLU A 239 2.83 8.28 -16.50
CA GLU A 239 1.91 9.41 -16.39
C GLU A 239 0.72 9.04 -15.50
N ALA A 240 0.44 9.90 -14.53
CA ALA A 240 -0.73 9.71 -13.67
C ALA A 240 -2.01 9.72 -14.53
N PRO A 241 -2.89 8.72 -14.40
CA PRO A 241 -4.14 8.71 -15.16
C PRO A 241 -5.01 9.92 -14.78
N THR A 242 -5.73 10.47 -15.76
CA THR A 242 -6.65 11.59 -15.55
C THR A 242 -7.63 11.26 -14.42
N LYS A 243 -7.80 12.19 -13.48
CA LYS A 243 -8.75 12.04 -12.37
C LYS A 243 -10.15 11.79 -12.92
N LYS A 244 -10.76 10.66 -12.57
CA LYS A 244 -12.11 10.25 -13.02
C LYS A 244 -13.20 10.69 -12.05
N GLN A 245 -12.83 11.09 -10.82
CA GLN A 245 -13.78 11.40 -9.75
C GLN A 245 -13.19 12.39 -8.77
N ILE A 246 -14.01 13.33 -8.32
CA ILE A 246 -13.72 14.23 -7.20
C ILE A 246 -14.75 13.93 -6.11
N VAL A 247 -14.28 13.70 -4.89
CA VAL A 247 -15.14 13.36 -3.75
C VAL A 247 -14.88 14.32 -2.60
N VAL A 248 -15.94 14.94 -2.12
CA VAL A 248 -15.92 15.69 -0.85
C VAL A 248 -16.93 15.05 0.08
N SER A 249 -16.48 14.59 1.24
CA SER A 249 -17.33 13.92 2.22
C SER A 249 -16.99 14.35 3.65
N ARG A 250 -17.97 14.33 4.51
CA ARG A 250 -17.85 14.57 5.95
C ARG A 250 -18.80 13.67 6.72
N THR A 251 -18.39 13.25 7.90
CA THR A 251 -19.28 12.58 8.86
C THR A 251 -19.82 13.63 9.81
N PHE A 252 -21.13 13.63 10.06
CA PHE A 252 -21.76 14.53 11.01
C PHE A 252 -21.59 13.99 12.44
N ASN A 253 -21.34 14.88 13.39
CA ASN A 253 -21.21 14.52 14.81
C ASN A 253 -22.53 14.01 15.42
N SER A 254 -23.66 14.42 14.86
CA SER A 254 -25.00 14.01 15.26
C SER A 254 -25.87 13.74 14.04
N ARG A 255 -26.94 12.98 14.22
CA ARG A 255 -27.88 12.70 13.13
C ARG A 255 -28.58 13.99 12.68
N ILE A 256 -28.44 14.32 11.39
CA ILE A 256 -29.15 15.45 10.79
C ILE A 256 -30.57 15.02 10.42
N THR A 257 -31.55 15.75 10.96
CA THR A 257 -32.97 15.57 10.66
C THR A 257 -33.63 16.82 10.09
N ASN A 258 -32.88 17.93 10.02
CA ASN A 258 -33.34 19.21 9.51
C ASN A 258 -32.89 19.43 8.06
N LEU A 259 -33.83 19.70 7.16
CA LEU A 259 -33.58 19.91 5.72
C LEU A 259 -32.63 21.11 5.46
N LYS A 260 -32.77 22.20 6.25
CA LYS A 260 -31.91 23.38 6.11
C LYS A 260 -30.43 23.04 6.39
N MET A 261 -30.16 22.30 7.46
CA MET A 261 -28.77 21.88 7.78
C MET A 261 -28.21 20.94 6.70
N LEU A 262 -29.05 20.08 6.15
CA LEU A 262 -28.62 19.20 5.04
C LEU A 262 -28.29 20.01 3.79
N HIS A 263 -29.12 21.02 3.47
CA HIS A 263 -28.91 21.89 2.31
C HIS A 263 -27.60 22.71 2.46
N GLU A 264 -27.35 23.27 3.65
CA GLU A 264 -26.10 23.98 3.95
C GLU A 264 -24.88 23.07 3.76
N ALA A 265 -24.93 21.83 4.27
CA ALA A 265 -23.85 20.87 4.11
C ALA A 265 -23.59 20.50 2.64
N VAL A 266 -24.65 20.24 1.87
CA VAL A 266 -24.54 19.93 0.45
C VAL A 266 -23.95 21.10 -0.35
N SER A 267 -24.37 22.34 -0.03
CA SER A 267 -23.84 23.55 -0.67
C SER A 267 -22.34 23.75 -0.38
N ASP A 268 -21.92 23.55 0.87
CA ASP A 268 -20.49 23.63 1.24
C ASP A 268 -19.66 22.54 0.52
N TYR A 269 -20.17 21.30 0.45
CA TYR A 269 -19.45 20.22 -0.22
C TYR A 269 -19.37 20.42 -1.73
N ALA A 270 -20.43 20.94 -2.35
CA ALA A 270 -20.44 21.27 -3.77
C ALA A 270 -19.44 22.41 -4.08
N ALA A 271 -19.39 23.46 -3.26
CA ALA A 271 -18.43 24.55 -3.40
C ALA A 271 -16.98 24.05 -3.29
N ARG A 272 -16.70 23.20 -2.31
CA ARG A 272 -15.37 22.58 -2.14
C ARG A 272 -15.01 21.66 -3.31
N ALA A 273 -15.95 20.85 -3.81
CA ALA A 273 -15.72 19.99 -4.96
C ALA A 273 -15.38 20.82 -6.21
N LEU A 274 -16.10 21.91 -6.44
CA LEU A 274 -15.82 22.85 -7.54
C LEU A 274 -14.42 23.48 -7.41
N SER A 275 -14.01 23.89 -6.22
CA SER A 275 -12.66 24.40 -5.99
C SER A 275 -11.58 23.37 -6.36
N LEU A 276 -11.80 22.08 -6.11
CA LEU A 276 -10.84 21.01 -6.44
C LEU A 276 -10.73 20.72 -7.95
N ILE A 277 -11.70 21.15 -8.79
CA ILE A 277 -11.63 21.01 -10.25
C ILE A 277 -10.53 21.89 -10.84
N HIS A 278 -10.24 23.03 -10.21
CA HIS A 278 -9.29 24.00 -10.69
C HIS A 278 -7.86 23.81 -10.13
N ILE A 279 -7.67 22.79 -9.31
CA ILE A 279 -6.37 22.37 -8.77
C ILE A 279 -5.91 21.10 -9.49
#